data_9278943cfb302eff36f9f3a74ea13154
#
_entry.id   9278943cfb302eff36f9f3a74ea13154
#
_cell.length_a   1.000
_cell.length_b   1.000
_cell.length_c   1.000
_cell.angle_alpha   90.00
_cell.angle_beta   90.00
_cell.angle_gamma   90.00
#
_symmetry.space_group_name_H-M   'P 1'
#
loop_
_entity.id
_entity.type
_entity.pdbx_description
1 polymer ?
#
loop_
_entity_poly.entity_id
_entity_poly.type
_entity_poly.pdbx_seq_one_letter_code
_entity_poly.pdbx_strand_id
1 'polypeptide(L)'
;TLAGSATGGGTIIHNVANGIDAFDAVNVGQLNAAVGDAIGHIAVNAANPLFSADGDRDTEAAQSSGAHSVAAGANARATGTGAVALGANTVASAANATALGAGASVSADNAVALGAGSIADRANTVSVGAAGAERQIGNVAAGVQGTDAVNVNQLNQGMSGAVGQANRYADDQVRSARRDAYGGTASALAVAGLPQAVLPGHGMVAAAAGTYGGQSAVA
;
A
#
# COMPACT_ATOMS: atom_id res chain seq x y z
N THR A 1 27.37 -70.48 17.27
CA THR A 1 27.48 -69.37 16.35
C THR A 1 26.59 -69.58 15.15
N LEU A 2 25.62 -68.69 14.91
CA LEU A 2 24.83 -68.65 13.68
C LEU A 2 25.76 -68.09 12.58
N ALA A 3 26.26 -69.01 11.70
CA ALA A 3 27.13 -68.60 10.61
C ALA A 3 26.27 -68.34 9.39
N GLY A 4 26.30 -67.09 8.89
CA GLY A 4 25.72 -66.73 7.57
C GLY A 4 26.63 -67.18 6.44
N SER A 5 26.10 -67.24 5.23
CA SER A 5 26.89 -67.54 4.00
C SER A 5 27.85 -66.40 3.67
N ALA A 6 29.06 -66.69 3.29
CA ALA A 6 30.11 -65.72 2.90
C ALA A 6 29.77 -64.94 1.61
N THR A 7 28.68 -65.26 0.92
CA THR A 7 28.21 -64.67 -0.34
C THR A 7 26.96 -63.77 -0.17
N GLY A 8 26.75 -63.18 0.99
CA GLY A 8 25.76 -62.13 1.21
C GLY A 8 24.36 -62.55 1.62
N GLY A 9 24.12 -63.83 1.91
CA GLY A 9 22.86 -64.32 2.45
C GLY A 9 22.96 -64.43 3.98
N GLY A 10 22.36 -63.49 4.73
CA GLY A 10 22.24 -63.60 6.17
C GLY A 10 21.38 -64.77 6.63
N THR A 11 21.58 -65.29 7.83
CA THR A 11 20.72 -66.35 8.42
C THR A 11 19.41 -65.69 8.93
N ILE A 12 18.29 -66.18 8.44
CA ILE A 12 16.98 -65.72 8.89
C ILE A 12 16.58 -66.56 10.10
N ILE A 13 16.21 -65.90 11.19
CA ILE A 13 15.67 -66.53 12.42
C ILE A 13 14.17 -66.35 12.40
N HIS A 14 13.41 -67.45 12.35
CA HIS A 14 11.96 -67.48 12.38
C HIS A 14 11.43 -67.72 13.81
N ASN A 15 10.17 -67.33 14.03
CA ASN A 15 9.44 -67.55 15.29
C ASN A 15 10.11 -66.90 16.52
N VAL A 16 10.70 -65.72 16.32
CA VAL A 16 11.23 -64.93 17.45
C VAL A 16 10.04 -64.30 18.18
N ALA A 17 9.87 -64.65 19.43
CA ALA A 17 8.87 -64.01 20.31
C ALA A 17 9.22 -62.53 20.51
N ASN A 18 8.27 -61.75 21.04
CA ASN A 18 8.57 -60.36 21.42
C ASN A 18 9.60 -60.34 22.54
N GLY A 19 10.65 -59.58 22.34
CA GLY A 19 11.65 -59.28 23.38
C GLY A 19 10.97 -58.47 24.49
N ILE A 20 11.31 -58.83 25.74
CA ILE A 20 10.75 -58.20 26.95
C ILE A 20 11.84 -57.42 27.69
N ASP A 21 13.02 -58.01 27.74
CA ASP A 21 14.18 -57.41 28.43
C ASP A 21 15.10 -56.64 27.44
N ALA A 22 15.90 -55.74 27.97
CA ALA A 22 16.76 -54.86 27.20
C ALA A 22 17.79 -55.57 26.31
N PHE A 23 18.08 -56.86 26.59
CA PHE A 23 19.04 -57.68 25.84
C PHE A 23 18.37 -58.76 24.97
N ASP A 24 17.05 -58.76 24.89
CA ASP A 24 16.31 -59.69 24.04
C ASP A 24 16.40 -59.29 22.56
N ALA A 25 16.27 -60.30 21.69
CA ALA A 25 16.15 -60.07 20.26
C ALA A 25 14.80 -59.39 19.95
N VAL A 26 14.83 -58.35 19.13
CA VAL A 26 13.62 -57.67 18.65
C VAL A 26 13.16 -58.31 17.32
N ASN A 27 11.91 -58.69 17.24
CA ASN A 27 11.35 -59.18 15.98
C ASN A 27 10.87 -58.05 15.07
N VAL A 28 10.60 -58.37 13.78
CA VAL A 28 10.15 -57.36 12.76
C VAL A 28 8.85 -56.69 13.16
N GLY A 29 7.95 -57.37 13.86
CA GLY A 29 6.70 -56.77 14.35
C GLY A 29 6.92 -55.67 15.38
N GLN A 30 7.80 -55.90 16.35
CA GLN A 30 8.18 -54.89 17.36
C GLN A 30 8.92 -53.71 16.70
N LEU A 31 9.83 -53.97 15.74
CA LEU A 31 10.50 -52.92 15.01
C LEU A 31 9.51 -52.06 14.20
N ASN A 32 8.61 -52.69 13.47
CA ASN A 32 7.60 -51.97 12.69
C ASN A 32 6.65 -51.13 13.56
N ALA A 33 6.25 -51.68 14.74
CA ALA A 33 5.43 -50.94 15.70
C ALA A 33 6.21 -49.71 16.23
N ALA A 34 7.45 -49.87 16.65
CA ALA A 34 8.29 -48.79 17.17
C ALA A 34 8.56 -47.72 16.12
N VAL A 35 8.83 -48.08 14.85
CA VAL A 35 9.00 -47.18 13.74
C VAL A 35 7.69 -46.47 13.41
N GLY A 36 6.57 -47.18 13.38
CA GLY A 36 5.22 -46.62 13.18
C GLY A 36 4.85 -45.58 14.25
N ASP A 37 5.13 -45.88 15.51
CA ASP A 37 4.92 -44.96 16.63
C ASP A 37 5.84 -43.73 16.52
N ALA A 38 7.13 -43.92 16.18
CA ALA A 38 8.05 -42.83 15.99
C ALA A 38 7.65 -41.92 14.82
N ILE A 39 7.19 -42.49 13.70
CA ILE A 39 6.67 -41.71 12.55
C ILE A 39 5.40 -40.98 12.93
N GLY A 40 4.49 -41.64 13.70
CA GLY A 40 3.28 -41.01 14.23
C GLY A 40 3.59 -39.81 15.12
N HIS A 41 4.56 -39.96 16.04
CA HIS A 41 5.03 -38.86 16.89
C HIS A 41 5.69 -37.74 16.13
N ILE A 42 6.46 -38.05 15.06
CA ILE A 42 7.03 -37.04 14.17
C ILE A 42 5.91 -36.31 13.43
N ALA A 43 4.89 -37.02 12.94
CA ALA A 43 3.78 -36.38 12.22
C ALA A 43 2.93 -35.48 13.16
N VAL A 44 2.72 -35.88 14.42
CA VAL A 44 1.98 -35.07 15.41
C VAL A 44 2.82 -33.90 15.91
N ASN A 45 4.14 -34.07 16.11
CA ASN A 45 5.03 -33.01 16.54
C ASN A 45 5.52 -32.10 15.38
N ALA A 46 5.35 -32.54 14.11
CA ALA A 46 5.58 -31.71 12.94
C ALA A 46 4.47 -30.67 12.72
N ALA A 47 3.32 -30.80 13.40
CA ALA A 47 2.37 -29.71 13.56
C ALA A 47 2.98 -28.67 14.49
N ASN A 48 3.74 -27.71 13.94
CA ASN A 48 4.24 -26.59 14.73
C ASN A 48 3.01 -25.85 15.30
N PRO A 49 2.80 -25.83 16.64
CA PRO A 49 1.61 -25.21 17.23
C PRO A 49 1.55 -23.70 17.02
N LEU A 50 2.66 -23.09 16.59
CA LEU A 50 2.76 -21.68 16.23
C LEU A 50 2.50 -21.43 14.74
N PHE A 51 2.33 -22.47 13.93
CA PHE A 51 2.00 -22.38 12.51
C PHE A 51 0.99 -23.48 12.17
N SER A 52 -0.22 -23.07 11.81
CA SER A 52 -1.29 -23.99 11.39
C SER A 52 -1.83 -23.55 10.05
N ALA A 53 -1.91 -24.47 9.08
CA ALA A 53 -2.55 -24.29 7.79
C ALA A 53 -3.47 -25.48 7.54
N ASP A 54 -4.67 -25.22 7.07
CA ASP A 54 -5.65 -26.23 6.66
C ASP A 54 -5.56 -26.40 5.13
N GLY A 55 -5.79 -27.62 4.65
CA GLY A 55 -5.75 -27.99 3.22
C GLY A 55 -5.31 -29.44 3.00
N ASP A 56 -5.63 -29.97 1.83
CA ASP A 56 -5.21 -31.31 1.43
C ASP A 56 -3.75 -31.28 0.97
N ARG A 57 -2.88 -31.98 1.68
CA ARG A 57 -1.44 -32.01 1.40
C ARG A 57 -1.11 -32.57 0.00
N ASP A 58 -1.90 -33.51 -0.49
CA ASP A 58 -1.62 -34.22 -1.75
C ASP A 58 -2.07 -33.41 -2.97
N THR A 59 -3.13 -32.60 -2.81
CA THR A 59 -3.74 -31.85 -3.91
C THR A 59 -3.57 -30.33 -3.81
N GLU A 60 -3.31 -29.80 -2.60
CA GLU A 60 -3.25 -28.35 -2.31
C GLU A 60 -1.92 -27.89 -1.68
N ALA A 61 -0.85 -28.67 -1.88
CA ALA A 61 0.44 -28.34 -1.28
C ALA A 61 0.94 -26.94 -1.69
N ALA A 62 1.41 -26.19 -0.69
CA ALA A 62 2.11 -24.94 -0.94
C ALA A 62 3.45 -25.19 -1.67
N GLN A 63 3.81 -24.33 -2.64
CA GLN A 63 4.98 -24.50 -3.48
C GLN A 63 5.91 -23.27 -3.37
N SER A 64 7.11 -23.45 -2.83
CA SER A 64 8.18 -22.47 -2.82
C SER A 64 9.33 -22.96 -3.71
N SER A 65 9.29 -22.61 -5.01
CA SER A 65 10.29 -23.04 -5.98
C SER A 65 11.34 -21.95 -6.33
N GLY A 66 11.07 -20.71 -5.95
CA GLY A 66 12.04 -19.62 -6.06
C GLY A 66 13.17 -19.76 -5.02
N ALA A 67 14.38 -19.37 -5.35
CA ALA A 67 15.47 -19.33 -4.37
C ALA A 67 15.09 -18.41 -3.20
N HIS A 68 15.26 -18.89 -1.95
CA HIS A 68 14.92 -18.16 -0.72
C HIS A 68 13.43 -17.73 -0.62
N SER A 69 12.51 -18.42 -1.33
CA SER A 69 11.09 -18.12 -1.29
C SER A 69 10.36 -18.81 -0.14
N VAL A 70 9.20 -18.26 0.25
CA VAL A 70 8.31 -18.80 1.28
C VAL A 70 6.89 -18.90 0.72
N ALA A 71 6.26 -20.07 0.85
CA ALA A 71 4.85 -20.27 0.51
C ALA A 71 4.12 -20.96 1.67
N ALA A 72 2.95 -20.44 2.08
CA ALA A 72 2.11 -21.04 3.11
C ALA A 72 0.62 -20.81 2.84
N GLY A 73 -0.16 -21.86 2.93
CA GLY A 73 -1.60 -21.92 2.60
C GLY A 73 -1.88 -22.85 1.43
N ALA A 74 -3.13 -23.32 1.31
CA ALA A 74 -3.55 -24.22 0.25
C ALA A 74 -3.27 -23.59 -1.14
N ASN A 75 -2.56 -24.30 -2.01
CA ASN A 75 -2.15 -23.85 -3.34
C ASN A 75 -1.33 -22.56 -3.39
N ALA A 76 -0.72 -22.12 -2.29
CA ALA A 76 0.16 -20.96 -2.30
C ALA A 76 1.39 -21.22 -3.17
N ARG A 77 1.80 -20.25 -3.99
CA ARG A 77 2.91 -20.40 -4.94
C ARG A 77 3.87 -19.22 -4.85
N ALA A 78 5.10 -19.48 -4.43
CA ALA A 78 6.20 -18.51 -4.42
C ALA A 78 7.28 -18.99 -5.40
N THR A 79 7.28 -18.48 -6.64
CA THR A 79 8.18 -18.92 -7.70
C THR A 79 9.29 -17.92 -8.00
N GLY A 80 9.14 -16.67 -7.57
CA GLY A 80 10.18 -15.65 -7.68
C GLY A 80 11.29 -15.83 -6.63
N THR A 81 12.50 -15.40 -6.94
CA THR A 81 13.61 -15.35 -5.97
C THR A 81 13.25 -14.38 -4.83
N GLY A 82 13.40 -14.82 -3.58
CA GLY A 82 13.03 -14.01 -2.41
C GLY A 82 11.53 -13.75 -2.26
N ALA A 83 10.68 -14.46 -3.02
CA ALA A 83 9.24 -14.24 -3.00
C ALA A 83 8.57 -14.82 -1.77
N VAL A 84 7.50 -14.17 -1.30
CA VAL A 84 6.66 -14.59 -0.17
C VAL A 84 5.20 -14.69 -0.61
N ALA A 85 4.58 -15.86 -0.45
CA ALA A 85 3.17 -16.11 -0.75
C ALA A 85 2.48 -16.70 0.48
N LEU A 86 1.63 -15.91 1.15
CA LEU A 86 0.91 -16.31 2.37
C LEU A 86 -0.60 -16.19 2.19
N GLY A 87 -1.29 -17.31 2.24
CA GLY A 87 -2.74 -17.44 2.10
C GLY A 87 -3.13 -18.43 0.99
N ALA A 88 -4.37 -18.92 1.01
CA ALA A 88 -4.85 -19.85 0.02
C ALA A 88 -4.84 -19.25 -1.40
N ASN A 89 -4.37 -20.00 -2.39
CA ASN A 89 -4.31 -19.60 -3.80
C ASN A 89 -3.49 -18.30 -4.06
N THR A 90 -2.56 -17.94 -3.19
CA THR A 90 -1.67 -16.79 -3.40
C THR A 90 -0.61 -17.11 -4.44
N VAL A 91 -0.20 -16.10 -5.22
CA VAL A 91 0.85 -16.23 -6.23
C VAL A 91 1.84 -15.08 -6.10
N ALA A 92 3.12 -15.41 -5.88
CA ALA A 92 4.23 -14.46 -5.90
C ALA A 92 5.26 -14.96 -6.92
N SER A 93 5.19 -14.46 -8.17
CA SER A 93 5.96 -15.00 -9.29
C SER A 93 7.21 -14.18 -9.65
N ALA A 94 7.29 -12.92 -9.21
CA ALA A 94 8.39 -12.03 -9.50
C ALA A 94 9.44 -12.00 -8.37
N ALA A 95 10.61 -11.44 -8.64
CA ALA A 95 11.70 -11.33 -7.65
C ALA A 95 11.29 -10.39 -6.50
N ASN A 96 11.56 -10.80 -5.25
CA ASN A 96 11.21 -10.06 -4.03
C ASN A 96 9.72 -9.69 -3.93
N ALA A 97 8.84 -10.47 -4.60
CA ALA A 97 7.41 -10.29 -4.57
C ALA A 97 6.82 -10.73 -3.23
N THR A 98 5.89 -9.97 -2.66
CA THR A 98 5.18 -10.35 -1.44
C THR A 98 3.67 -10.37 -1.69
N ALA A 99 3.04 -11.55 -1.67
CA ALA A 99 1.60 -11.74 -1.76
C ALA A 99 1.04 -12.18 -0.41
N LEU A 100 0.17 -11.40 0.20
CA LEU A 100 -0.43 -11.67 1.50
C LEU A 100 -1.95 -11.56 1.45
N GLY A 101 -2.64 -12.66 1.62
CA GLY A 101 -4.10 -12.79 1.60
C GLY A 101 -4.59 -13.76 0.53
N ALA A 102 -5.72 -14.43 0.79
CA ALA A 102 -6.26 -15.42 -0.14
C ALA A 102 -6.44 -14.85 -1.56
N GLY A 103 -5.90 -15.53 -2.57
CA GLY A 103 -5.98 -15.10 -3.96
C GLY A 103 -5.17 -13.84 -4.30
N ALA A 104 -4.32 -13.34 -3.41
CA ALA A 104 -3.42 -12.22 -3.73
C ALA A 104 -2.39 -12.67 -4.79
N SER A 105 -2.07 -11.77 -5.74
CA SER A 105 -1.18 -12.07 -6.86
C SER A 105 -0.16 -10.95 -7.08
N VAL A 106 1.11 -11.32 -7.20
CA VAL A 106 2.21 -10.40 -7.52
C VAL A 106 2.98 -10.91 -8.72
N SER A 107 2.99 -10.12 -9.79
CA SER A 107 3.69 -10.43 -11.05
C SER A 107 4.83 -9.47 -11.39
N ALA A 108 5.08 -8.47 -10.54
CA ALA A 108 6.12 -7.46 -10.76
C ALA A 108 7.15 -7.47 -9.62
N ASP A 109 8.41 -7.16 -9.95
CA ASP A 109 9.53 -7.19 -9.02
C ASP A 109 9.40 -6.14 -7.90
N ASN A 110 9.82 -6.51 -6.69
CA ASN A 110 9.78 -5.67 -5.50
C ASN A 110 8.37 -5.14 -5.18
N ALA A 111 7.31 -5.81 -5.62
CA ALA A 111 5.95 -5.40 -5.40
C ALA A 111 5.30 -6.17 -4.25
N VAL A 112 4.30 -5.55 -3.62
CA VAL A 112 3.54 -6.13 -2.51
C VAL A 112 2.05 -6.10 -2.85
N ALA A 113 1.37 -7.23 -2.78
CA ALA A 113 -0.09 -7.34 -2.81
C ALA A 113 -0.60 -7.65 -1.40
N LEU A 114 -1.36 -6.75 -0.79
CA LEU A 114 -1.82 -6.85 0.58
C LEU A 114 -3.35 -6.94 0.65
N GLY A 115 -3.84 -8.06 1.14
CA GLY A 115 -5.26 -8.36 1.29
C GLY A 115 -5.79 -9.34 0.23
N ALA A 116 -6.90 -10.01 0.55
CA ALA A 116 -7.49 -11.01 -0.32
C ALA A 116 -7.80 -10.45 -1.73
N GLY A 117 -7.39 -11.17 -2.79
CA GLY A 117 -7.62 -10.75 -4.17
C GLY A 117 -6.87 -9.50 -4.63
N SER A 118 -5.90 -8.98 -3.84
CA SER A 118 -5.09 -7.84 -4.28
C SER A 118 -4.15 -8.24 -5.40
N ILE A 119 -3.96 -7.34 -6.38
CA ILE A 119 -3.10 -7.56 -7.54
C ILE A 119 -2.01 -6.49 -7.56
N ALA A 120 -0.74 -6.90 -7.61
CA ALA A 120 0.41 -6.03 -7.77
C ALA A 120 1.16 -6.39 -9.06
N ASP A 121 0.92 -5.63 -10.12
CA ASP A 121 1.46 -5.79 -11.47
C ASP A 121 2.45 -4.71 -11.89
N ARG A 122 2.80 -3.82 -10.96
CA ARG A 122 3.78 -2.75 -11.14
C ARG A 122 4.93 -2.91 -10.15
N ALA A 123 6.16 -2.83 -10.65
CA ALA A 123 7.35 -2.93 -9.81
C ALA A 123 7.44 -1.78 -8.77
N ASN A 124 8.02 -2.10 -7.61
CA ASN A 124 8.26 -1.15 -6.51
C ASN A 124 6.97 -0.49 -5.99
N THR A 125 5.85 -1.21 -5.98
CA THR A 125 4.56 -0.71 -5.48
C THR A 125 3.96 -1.61 -4.41
N VAL A 126 3.10 -1.02 -3.57
CA VAL A 126 2.19 -1.75 -2.69
C VAL A 126 0.78 -1.59 -3.22
N SER A 127 0.12 -2.70 -3.53
CA SER A 127 -1.28 -2.75 -3.92
C SER A 127 -2.13 -3.32 -2.78
N VAL A 128 -3.19 -2.61 -2.42
CA VAL A 128 -4.15 -3.04 -1.37
C VAL A 128 -5.48 -3.51 -1.97
N GLY A 129 -5.56 -3.65 -3.29
CA GLY A 129 -6.77 -4.04 -4.01
C GLY A 129 -6.48 -4.50 -5.43
N ALA A 130 -7.49 -4.45 -6.27
CA ALA A 130 -7.42 -4.71 -7.71
C ALA A 130 -8.30 -3.67 -8.44
N ALA A 131 -8.12 -3.55 -9.76
CA ALA A 131 -8.97 -2.68 -10.56
C ALA A 131 -10.45 -3.04 -10.41
N GLY A 132 -11.28 -2.08 -10.02
CA GLY A 132 -12.70 -2.27 -9.70
C GLY A 132 -12.98 -2.90 -8.33
N ALA A 133 -11.94 -3.15 -7.52
CA ALA A 133 -12.02 -3.67 -6.15
C ALA A 133 -10.97 -2.98 -5.27
N GLU A 134 -10.90 -1.65 -5.36
CA GLU A 134 -10.01 -0.80 -4.58
C GLU A 134 -10.40 -0.80 -3.09
N ARG A 135 -9.43 -0.58 -2.21
CA ARG A 135 -9.64 -0.46 -0.76
C ARG A 135 -9.21 0.88 -0.24
N GLN A 136 -9.93 1.37 0.75
CA GLN A 136 -9.50 2.53 1.52
C GLN A 136 -8.39 2.12 2.51
N ILE A 137 -7.42 3.01 2.70
CA ILE A 137 -6.43 2.90 3.77
C ILE A 137 -6.91 3.81 4.90
N GLY A 138 -7.40 3.21 5.98
CA GLY A 138 -7.89 3.94 7.15
C GLY A 138 -6.79 4.26 8.16
N ASN A 139 -7.07 5.20 9.08
CA ASN A 139 -6.19 5.58 10.19
C ASN A 139 -4.82 6.11 9.75
N VAL A 140 -4.75 6.77 8.59
CA VAL A 140 -3.54 7.43 8.11
C VAL A 140 -3.32 8.72 8.89
N ALA A 141 -2.21 8.80 9.62
CA ALA A 141 -1.78 10.03 10.29
C ALA A 141 -1.50 11.14 9.26
N ALA A 142 -1.47 12.39 9.72
CA ALA A 142 -1.05 13.48 8.86
C ALA A 142 0.41 13.31 8.45
N GLY A 143 0.68 13.34 7.14
CA GLY A 143 2.02 13.28 6.59
C GLY A 143 2.83 14.51 6.99
N VAL A 144 4.10 14.32 7.34
CA VAL A 144 5.05 15.38 7.74
C VAL A 144 6.26 15.47 6.82
N GLN A 145 6.58 14.40 6.08
CA GLN A 145 7.66 14.37 5.10
C GLN A 145 7.08 14.34 3.67
N GLY A 146 7.85 14.81 2.71
CA GLY A 146 7.41 14.92 1.32
C GLY A 146 7.04 13.59 0.63
N THR A 147 7.37 12.46 1.24
CA THR A 147 7.06 11.11 0.75
C THR A 147 5.99 10.40 1.55
N ASP A 148 5.43 11.04 2.58
CA ASP A 148 4.36 10.46 3.39
C ASP A 148 3.02 10.47 2.64
N ALA A 149 2.14 9.53 2.99
CA ALA A 149 0.76 9.55 2.52
C ALA A 149 0.01 10.74 3.13
N VAL A 150 -0.79 11.41 2.33
CA VAL A 150 -1.66 12.53 2.74
C VAL A 150 -3.04 12.00 3.09
N ASN A 151 -3.58 12.39 4.24
CA ASN A 151 -4.95 12.06 4.59
C ASN A 151 -5.96 13.13 4.07
N VAL A 152 -7.24 12.78 4.06
CA VAL A 152 -8.31 13.64 3.54
C VAL A 152 -8.40 14.99 4.25
N ASN A 153 -8.08 15.06 5.56
CA ASN A 153 -8.12 16.32 6.29
C ASN A 153 -7.04 17.29 5.79
N GLN A 154 -5.83 16.82 5.53
CA GLN A 154 -4.75 17.64 4.95
C GLN A 154 -5.11 18.14 3.55
N LEU A 155 -5.70 17.27 2.71
CA LEU A 155 -6.18 17.65 1.39
C LEU A 155 -7.23 18.76 1.48
N ASN A 156 -8.25 18.61 2.33
CA ASN A 156 -9.31 19.60 2.51
C ASN A 156 -8.79 20.94 3.05
N GLN A 157 -7.84 20.91 3.99
CA GLN A 157 -7.19 22.12 4.51
C GLN A 157 -6.39 22.83 3.41
N GLY A 158 -5.61 22.10 2.62
CA GLY A 158 -4.85 22.64 1.50
C GLY A 158 -5.76 23.29 0.44
N MET A 159 -6.83 22.61 0.06
CA MET A 159 -7.83 23.13 -0.90
C MET A 159 -8.51 24.39 -0.38
N SER A 160 -8.97 24.38 0.88
CA SER A 160 -9.62 25.55 1.50
C SER A 160 -8.67 26.74 1.59
N GLY A 161 -7.40 26.50 1.92
CA GLY A 161 -6.34 27.50 1.91
C GLY A 161 -6.12 28.12 0.55
N ALA A 162 -6.01 27.29 -0.50
CA ALA A 162 -5.80 27.74 -1.87
C ALA A 162 -6.98 28.56 -2.41
N VAL A 163 -8.21 28.09 -2.18
CA VAL A 163 -9.45 28.82 -2.56
C VAL A 163 -9.54 30.14 -1.81
N GLY A 164 -9.22 30.16 -0.50
CA GLY A 164 -9.22 31.38 0.29
C GLY A 164 -8.17 32.41 -0.20
N GLN A 165 -7.01 31.97 -0.65
CA GLN A 165 -6.00 32.84 -1.26
C GLN A 165 -6.47 33.40 -2.61
N ALA A 166 -7.05 32.56 -3.48
CA ALA A 166 -7.58 32.97 -4.78
C ALA A 166 -8.70 34.01 -4.62
N ASN A 167 -9.62 33.80 -3.68
CA ASN A 167 -10.70 34.74 -3.40
C ASN A 167 -10.16 36.08 -2.89
N ARG A 168 -9.21 36.08 -1.96
CA ARG A 168 -8.57 37.34 -1.49
C ARG A 168 -7.90 38.11 -2.62
N TYR A 169 -7.15 37.40 -3.47
CA TYR A 169 -6.51 38.01 -4.62
C TYR A 169 -7.53 38.64 -5.58
N ALA A 170 -8.62 37.92 -5.91
CA ALA A 170 -9.70 38.43 -6.76
C ALA A 170 -10.39 39.67 -6.14
N ASP A 171 -10.70 39.64 -4.84
CA ASP A 171 -11.31 40.75 -4.12
C ASP A 171 -10.38 41.99 -4.13
N ASP A 172 -9.09 41.82 -3.95
CA ASP A 172 -8.11 42.91 -3.97
C ASP A 172 -7.98 43.52 -5.37
N GLN A 173 -7.99 42.70 -6.43
CA GLN A 173 -8.01 43.17 -7.82
C GLN A 173 -9.29 43.97 -8.12
N VAL A 174 -10.44 43.45 -7.71
CA VAL A 174 -11.74 44.14 -7.90
C VAL A 174 -11.77 45.47 -7.14
N ARG A 175 -11.27 45.49 -5.88
CA ARG A 175 -11.19 46.73 -5.10
C ARG A 175 -10.25 47.76 -5.73
N SER A 176 -9.11 47.29 -6.26
CA SER A 176 -8.15 48.19 -6.98
C SER A 176 -8.77 48.76 -8.23
N ALA A 177 -9.36 47.91 -9.08
CA ALA A 177 -10.04 48.35 -10.31
C ALA A 177 -11.18 49.34 -10.04
N ARG A 178 -11.98 49.09 -8.98
CA ARG A 178 -13.04 50.05 -8.56
C ARG A 178 -12.45 51.38 -8.10
N ARG A 179 -11.38 51.36 -7.34
CA ARG A 179 -10.69 52.56 -6.84
C ARG A 179 -10.18 53.40 -8.00
N ASP A 180 -9.55 52.76 -8.97
CA ASP A 180 -9.00 53.43 -10.17
C ASP A 180 -10.12 54.02 -11.04
N ALA A 181 -11.23 53.25 -11.26
CA ALA A 181 -12.39 53.72 -11.98
C ALA A 181 -13.09 54.89 -11.27
N TYR A 182 -13.25 54.83 -9.95
CA TYR A 182 -13.86 55.92 -9.19
C TYR A 182 -12.95 57.15 -9.12
N GLY A 183 -11.65 56.98 -9.05
CA GLY A 183 -10.64 58.07 -9.16
C GLY A 183 -10.70 58.75 -10.51
N GLY A 184 -10.77 57.96 -11.61
CA GLY A 184 -10.94 58.52 -12.96
C GLY A 184 -12.25 59.30 -13.11
N THR A 185 -13.37 58.79 -12.57
CA THR A 185 -14.65 59.49 -12.56
C THR A 185 -14.61 60.78 -11.74
N ALA A 186 -14.01 60.76 -10.56
CA ALA A 186 -13.83 61.96 -9.72
C ALA A 186 -12.98 63.02 -10.45
N SER A 187 -11.91 62.59 -11.13
CA SER A 187 -11.10 63.52 -11.97
C SER A 187 -11.87 64.13 -13.11
N ALA A 188 -12.68 63.34 -13.82
CA ALA A 188 -13.55 63.84 -14.88
C ALA A 188 -14.59 64.88 -14.38
N LEU A 189 -15.19 64.60 -13.18
CA LEU A 189 -16.11 65.55 -12.56
C LEU A 189 -15.43 66.84 -12.11
N ALA A 190 -14.19 66.75 -11.61
CA ALA A 190 -13.39 67.96 -11.28
C ALA A 190 -13.15 68.80 -12.52
N VAL A 191 -12.69 68.19 -13.62
CA VAL A 191 -12.45 68.91 -14.87
C VAL A 191 -13.76 69.53 -15.44
N ALA A 192 -14.85 68.78 -15.38
CA ALA A 192 -16.15 69.29 -15.85
C ALA A 192 -16.68 70.48 -15.00
N GLY A 193 -16.27 70.58 -13.77
CA GLY A 193 -16.60 71.70 -12.85
C GLY A 193 -15.81 72.98 -13.04
N LEU A 194 -14.79 72.94 -13.93
CA LEU A 194 -14.00 74.16 -14.20
C LEU A 194 -14.82 75.20 -14.94
N PRO A 195 -14.93 76.44 -14.43
CA PRO A 195 -15.60 77.52 -15.11
C PRO A 195 -14.83 77.93 -16.40
N GLN A 196 -15.56 78.36 -17.42
CA GLN A 196 -14.97 78.83 -18.68
C GLN A 196 -14.70 80.34 -18.61
N ALA A 197 -13.60 80.80 -19.23
CA ALA A 197 -13.30 82.20 -19.36
C ALA A 197 -14.32 82.89 -20.31
N VAL A 198 -15.11 83.82 -19.74
CA VAL A 198 -16.20 84.53 -20.48
C VAL A 198 -15.84 85.90 -20.97
N LEU A 199 -14.66 86.47 -20.60
CA LEU A 199 -14.19 87.82 -20.97
C LEU A 199 -13.08 87.73 -22.03
N PRO A 200 -13.26 88.23 -23.22
CA PRO A 200 -12.21 88.28 -24.27
C PRO A 200 -10.97 89.08 -23.82
N GLY A 201 -9.76 88.45 -23.98
CA GLY A 201 -8.52 89.11 -23.66
C GLY A 201 -8.03 89.04 -22.19
N HIS A 202 -8.78 88.32 -21.31
CA HIS A 202 -8.42 88.13 -19.93
C HIS A 202 -8.06 86.67 -19.65
N GLY A 203 -6.95 86.40 -18.92
CA GLY A 203 -6.59 85.09 -18.40
C GLY A 203 -7.43 84.76 -17.15
N MET A 204 -7.77 83.52 -16.97
CA MET A 204 -8.46 83.02 -15.80
C MET A 204 -7.66 81.88 -15.17
N VAL A 205 -7.57 81.86 -13.85
CA VAL A 205 -7.08 80.72 -13.07
C VAL A 205 -8.33 80.17 -12.34
N ALA A 206 -8.60 78.90 -12.54
CA ALA A 206 -9.73 78.24 -11.91
C ALA A 206 -9.31 76.92 -11.26
N ALA A 207 -10.00 76.52 -10.21
CA ALA A 207 -9.86 75.22 -9.65
C ALA A 207 -11.23 74.61 -9.37
N ALA A 208 -11.38 73.31 -9.56
CA ALA A 208 -12.57 72.58 -9.24
C ALA A 208 -12.24 71.26 -8.53
N ALA A 209 -13.15 70.76 -7.73
CA ALA A 209 -13.03 69.47 -7.06
C ALA A 209 -14.17 68.54 -7.45
N GLY A 210 -13.87 67.29 -7.69
CA GLY A 210 -14.85 66.24 -7.96
C GLY A 210 -14.70 65.11 -6.96
N THR A 211 -15.82 64.49 -6.57
CA THR A 211 -15.85 63.28 -5.69
C THR A 211 -16.78 62.27 -6.31
N TYR A 212 -16.32 60.99 -6.26
CA TYR A 212 -17.16 59.85 -6.68
C TYR A 212 -16.72 58.57 -5.99
N GLY A 213 -17.66 57.78 -5.41
CA GLY A 213 -17.38 56.49 -4.80
C GLY A 213 -16.34 56.54 -3.66
N GLY A 214 -16.21 57.67 -2.92
CA GLY A 214 -15.25 57.86 -1.86
C GLY A 214 -13.86 58.26 -2.35
N GLN A 215 -13.64 58.51 -3.68
CA GLN A 215 -12.43 59.08 -4.26
C GLN A 215 -12.66 60.57 -4.51
N SER A 216 -11.60 61.38 -4.36
CA SER A 216 -11.62 62.82 -4.59
C SER A 216 -10.50 63.22 -5.55
N ALA A 217 -10.79 64.19 -6.43
CA ALA A 217 -9.81 64.77 -7.34
C ALA A 217 -10.00 66.28 -7.35
N VAL A 218 -8.91 67.01 -7.71
CA VAL A 218 -8.86 68.45 -7.87
C VAL A 218 -8.34 68.69 -9.30
N ALA A 219 -8.96 69.61 -10.02
CA ALA A 219 -8.54 70.05 -11.34
C ALA A 219 -8.18 71.53 -11.31
#